data_e7236f18529311f20bc9942d4017e654
#
_entry.id   e7236f18529311f20bc9942d4017e654
#
_cell.length_a   1.000
_cell.length_b   1.000
_cell.length_c   1.000
_cell.angle_alpha   90.00
_cell.angle_beta   90.00
_cell.angle_gamma   90.00
#
_symmetry.space_group_name_H-M   'P 1'
#
loop_
_entity.id
_entity.type
_entity.pdbx_description
1 polymer ?
#
loop_
_entity_poly.entity_id
_entity_poly.type
_entity_poly.pdbx_seq_one_letter_code
_entity_poly.pdbx_strand_id
1 'polypeptide(L)'
;MKHPLIFWKTVLICLMLAGKTGTYADNYQPSYSTAGFYSLSNTGRTIYSMNPAWRFHKGNIKGAEQSGFNDKSWDVVSLPDGIEYLPTEASGCINYQGEVWYRKHFTPEQSWKGKQQFLHFEAIMGKSKIWVNGKLLKEHFGGFLPVIVDVTPYLNYGEDNVIAVCADNSDDPSYPPGKPQDALDFAYFGGIYRDCWMIVHNHVFITDPNYENETAGGGLFVSFDKVSEQSALLKLDAHIRNNSEKSFSGKIVYELYDRNDNRVLSKETNLSVNNGKAKQSSCKATIETPHLWSPDSPYLYKLHVYVKDRAENIIDGYYRRIGIRSVEFKGKDGFWLNGKPYPYPLIGANRHQDYAVIGNALPNSLHWRDAKKLRDAGLRVIRNAHYPQDPAFMDACDELGLFVIVNTPGWQFWNDEPIFAQRVFSDIRNMVRRDRNHPCVWMWEPILNETWYPADFAKNVVDILNEEYPYPYCYAGCDVTARGHEYFPIHFTHPINGGGGAFNTESLDPKISYYTREWGDNVW
;
A
#
# COMPACT_ATOMS: atom_id res chain seq x y z
N MET A 1 -32.80 18.69 65.57
CA MET A 1 -33.97 18.82 64.69
C MET A 1 -33.49 18.99 63.23
N LYS A 2 -33.90 18.01 62.39
CA LYS A 2 -34.06 18.08 60.97
C LYS A 2 -32.90 18.65 60.10
N HIS A 3 -32.08 17.79 59.46
CA HIS A 3 -32.08 17.47 58.05
C HIS A 3 -31.06 16.37 57.74
N PRO A 4 -31.46 15.25 57.22
CA PRO A 4 -30.69 14.55 56.23
C PRO A 4 -31.62 13.92 55.16
N LEU A 5 -31.83 14.56 54.02
CA LEU A 5 -32.61 13.91 52.93
C LEU A 5 -32.34 14.50 51.54
N ILE A 6 -31.20 15.14 51.29
CA ILE A 6 -30.88 15.69 49.97
C ILE A 6 -29.65 15.02 49.31
N PHE A 7 -28.91 14.17 50.00
CA PHE A 7 -27.64 13.63 49.45
C PHE A 7 -27.77 12.32 48.63
N TRP A 8 -28.97 11.70 48.59
CA TRP A 8 -29.14 10.40 47.93
C TRP A 8 -29.75 10.44 46.51
N LYS A 9 -30.23 11.56 46.03
CA LYS A 9 -30.80 11.65 44.67
C LYS A 9 -29.80 12.05 43.59
N THR A 10 -28.65 12.62 43.93
CA THR A 10 -27.64 13.05 42.97
C THR A 10 -26.64 11.95 42.63
N VAL A 11 -26.46 10.95 43.47
CA VAL A 11 -25.57 9.81 43.24
C VAL A 11 -26.20 8.76 42.31
N LEU A 12 -27.54 8.67 42.27
CA LEU A 12 -28.23 7.67 41.45
C LEU A 12 -28.32 8.07 39.96
N ILE A 13 -28.14 9.36 39.61
CA ILE A 13 -28.17 9.84 38.22
C ILE A 13 -26.80 9.70 37.55
N CYS A 14 -25.69 9.74 38.30
CA CYS A 14 -24.35 9.50 37.74
C CYS A 14 -24.06 8.01 37.48
N LEU A 15 -24.74 7.09 38.11
CA LEU A 15 -24.55 5.64 37.90
C LEU A 15 -25.34 5.07 36.71
N MET A 16 -26.34 5.80 36.18
CA MET A 16 -27.08 5.38 34.99
C MET A 16 -26.54 5.92 33.68
N LEU A 17 -25.55 6.80 33.69
CA LEU A 17 -24.86 7.29 32.49
C LEU A 17 -23.52 6.59 32.23
N ALA A 18 -23.03 5.75 33.13
CA ALA A 18 -21.83 4.94 32.97
C ALA A 18 -22.08 3.54 32.38
N GLY A 19 -23.29 3.23 31.96
CA GLY A 19 -23.73 1.87 31.58
C GLY A 19 -23.94 1.63 30.09
N LYS A 20 -23.30 2.37 29.17
CA LYS A 20 -23.32 2.04 27.73
C LYS A 20 -22.03 2.46 26.98
N THR A 21 -20.88 2.21 27.55
CA THR A 21 -19.63 2.26 26.83
C THR A 21 -18.90 0.91 26.96
N GLY A 22 -19.43 -0.09 26.39
CA GLY A 22 -18.78 -1.37 26.34
C GLY A 22 -19.58 -2.31 25.49
N THR A 23 -18.98 -2.75 24.43
CA THR A 23 -19.21 -3.96 23.66
C THR A 23 -19.30 -3.79 22.14
N TYR A 24 -18.57 -2.87 21.55
CA TYR A 24 -18.29 -2.98 20.11
C TYR A 24 -16.85 -3.42 19.79
N ALA A 25 -15.98 -3.52 20.81
CA ALA A 25 -14.55 -3.78 20.60
C ALA A 25 -14.10 -5.24 20.77
N ASP A 26 -14.89 -6.10 21.41
CA ASP A 26 -14.35 -7.38 21.91
C ASP A 26 -14.44 -8.54 20.92
N ASN A 27 -15.08 -8.39 19.74
CA ASN A 27 -15.15 -9.45 18.71
C ASN A 27 -14.83 -8.98 17.29
N TYR A 28 -14.30 -7.75 17.11
CA TYR A 28 -13.95 -7.28 15.81
C TYR A 28 -12.64 -7.94 15.34
N GLN A 29 -12.71 -8.69 14.24
CA GLN A 29 -11.54 -9.26 13.59
C GLN A 29 -11.23 -8.41 12.35
N PRO A 30 -10.09 -7.71 12.31
CA PRO A 30 -9.73 -6.93 11.13
C PRO A 30 -9.56 -7.84 9.92
N SER A 31 -9.95 -7.35 8.76
CA SER A 31 -9.79 -8.03 7.48
C SER A 31 -8.70 -7.35 6.68
N TYR A 32 -7.71 -8.12 6.25
CA TYR A 32 -6.58 -7.63 5.47
C TYR A 32 -6.69 -8.07 4.02
N SER A 33 -6.23 -7.22 3.11
CA SER A 33 -6.00 -7.64 1.73
C SER A 33 -4.80 -8.58 1.65
N THR A 34 -4.79 -9.41 0.62
CA THR A 34 -3.67 -10.28 0.27
C THR A 34 -3.21 -9.89 -1.13
N ALA A 35 -1.94 -9.55 -1.29
CA ALA A 35 -1.42 -9.04 -2.56
C ALA A 35 -2.24 -7.83 -3.09
N GLY A 36 -2.77 -7.01 -2.19
CA GLY A 36 -3.49 -5.78 -2.52
C GLY A 36 -4.98 -5.94 -2.89
N PHE A 37 -5.60 -7.10 -2.72
CA PHE A 37 -7.03 -7.34 -2.93
C PHE A 37 -7.57 -8.41 -1.98
N TYR A 38 -8.88 -8.59 -1.93
CA TYR A 38 -9.54 -9.60 -1.10
C TYR A 38 -10.01 -10.77 -1.97
N SER A 39 -9.86 -12.00 -1.46
CA SER A 39 -10.32 -13.20 -2.15
C SER A 39 -11.85 -13.27 -2.21
N LEU A 40 -12.35 -13.81 -3.33
CA LEU A 40 -13.72 -14.30 -3.48
C LEU A 40 -13.71 -15.81 -3.72
N SER A 41 -14.55 -16.54 -3.00
CA SER A 41 -14.69 -17.99 -3.20
C SER A 41 -15.27 -18.28 -4.60
N ASN A 42 -14.90 -19.44 -5.15
CA ASN A 42 -15.47 -19.96 -6.39
C ASN A 42 -15.28 -19.05 -7.62
N THR A 43 -14.17 -18.33 -7.70
CA THR A 43 -13.87 -17.45 -8.82
C THR A 43 -12.82 -17.97 -9.79
N GLY A 44 -12.29 -19.18 -9.56
CA GLY A 44 -11.14 -19.69 -10.33
C GLY A 44 -9.79 -19.11 -9.91
N ARG A 45 -9.79 -18.10 -9.02
CA ARG A 45 -8.60 -17.53 -8.38
C ARG A 45 -8.45 -18.07 -6.97
N THR A 46 -7.26 -18.52 -6.64
CA THR A 46 -6.90 -18.96 -5.29
C THR A 46 -5.59 -18.30 -4.87
N ILE A 47 -5.48 -17.91 -3.61
CA ILE A 47 -4.30 -17.27 -3.04
C ILE A 47 -3.81 -18.16 -1.90
N TYR A 48 -2.54 -18.51 -1.95
CA TYR A 48 -1.88 -19.33 -0.94
C TYR A 48 -0.82 -18.51 -0.24
N SER A 49 -0.80 -18.58 1.09
CA SER A 49 0.31 -18.02 1.86
C SER A 49 1.58 -18.83 1.64
N MET A 50 2.64 -18.15 1.25
CA MET A 50 3.98 -18.74 1.13
C MET A 50 4.84 -18.41 2.35
N ASN A 51 4.29 -17.79 3.38
CA ASN A 51 5.04 -17.33 4.56
C ASN A 51 5.71 -18.42 5.38
N PRO A 52 5.11 -19.60 5.65
CA PRO A 52 5.69 -20.58 6.56
C PRO A 52 6.93 -21.29 5.98
N ALA A 53 7.84 -21.69 6.86
CA ALA A 53 8.88 -22.70 6.62
C ALA A 53 9.84 -22.39 5.46
N TRP A 54 10.44 -21.19 5.44
CA TRP A 54 11.60 -20.89 4.61
C TRP A 54 12.88 -21.37 5.29
N ARG A 55 13.80 -21.89 4.51
CA ARG A 55 15.18 -22.11 4.92
C ARG A 55 15.93 -20.78 4.81
N PHE A 56 16.60 -20.38 5.87
CA PHE A 56 17.28 -19.09 5.96
C PHE A 56 18.77 -19.25 6.26
N HIS A 57 19.59 -18.45 5.61
CA HIS A 57 21.03 -18.37 5.88
C HIS A 57 21.54 -16.93 5.72
N LYS A 58 22.30 -16.47 6.69
CA LYS A 58 22.94 -15.17 6.70
C LYS A 58 24.32 -15.27 6.04
N GLY A 59 24.62 -14.39 5.09
CA GLY A 59 25.88 -14.32 4.37
C GLY A 59 25.84 -14.91 2.96
N ASN A 60 26.90 -14.69 2.21
CA ASN A 60 27.03 -15.13 0.82
C ASN A 60 27.27 -16.66 0.76
N ILE A 61 26.45 -17.33 -0.03
CA ILE A 61 26.56 -18.78 -0.27
C ILE A 61 26.56 -19.05 -1.78
N LYS A 62 27.65 -19.58 -2.27
CA LYS A 62 27.79 -19.98 -3.68
C LYS A 62 26.96 -21.23 -3.97
N GLY A 63 26.15 -21.15 -5.01
CA GLY A 63 25.33 -22.28 -5.50
C GLY A 63 23.99 -22.42 -4.78
N ALA A 64 23.65 -21.53 -3.84
CA ALA A 64 22.38 -21.59 -3.10
C ALA A 64 21.13 -21.35 -3.99
N GLU A 65 21.32 -20.85 -5.21
CA GLU A 65 20.28 -20.73 -6.23
C GLU A 65 19.89 -22.07 -6.86
N GLN A 66 20.75 -23.10 -6.78
CA GLN A 66 20.53 -24.39 -7.43
C GLN A 66 19.50 -25.23 -6.69
N SER A 67 18.61 -25.89 -7.43
CA SER A 67 17.56 -26.75 -6.83
C SER A 67 18.13 -27.89 -5.96
N GLY A 68 19.25 -28.48 -6.37
CA GLY A 68 19.91 -29.58 -5.65
C GLY A 68 20.82 -29.16 -4.50
N PHE A 69 20.88 -27.85 -4.15
CA PHE A 69 21.67 -27.38 -3.02
C PHE A 69 21.15 -27.94 -1.69
N ASN A 70 22.05 -28.40 -0.82
CA ASN A 70 21.67 -28.94 0.49
C ASN A 70 21.54 -27.84 1.54
N ASP A 71 20.31 -27.46 1.84
CA ASP A 71 19.94 -26.44 2.83
C ASP A 71 19.37 -27.02 4.13
N LYS A 72 19.51 -28.32 4.37
CA LYS A 72 18.93 -29.00 5.55
C LYS A 72 19.44 -28.47 6.89
N SER A 73 20.65 -27.92 6.92
CA SER A 73 21.26 -27.33 8.12
C SER A 73 20.90 -25.86 8.33
N TRP A 74 20.18 -25.24 7.39
CA TRP A 74 19.77 -23.84 7.50
C TRP A 74 18.65 -23.68 8.53
N ASP A 75 18.58 -22.50 9.13
CA ASP A 75 17.49 -22.16 10.03
C ASP A 75 16.14 -22.21 9.30
N VAL A 76 15.07 -22.44 10.07
CA VAL A 76 13.72 -22.41 9.56
C VAL A 76 13.02 -21.17 10.09
N VAL A 77 12.62 -20.28 9.18
CA VAL A 77 11.92 -19.04 9.50
C VAL A 77 10.55 -18.98 8.85
N SER A 78 9.71 -18.09 9.32
CA SER A 78 8.44 -17.73 8.68
C SER A 78 8.43 -16.24 8.37
N LEU A 79 7.88 -15.87 7.20
CA LEU A 79 7.68 -14.49 6.82
C LEU A 79 6.51 -13.85 7.60
N PRO A 80 6.53 -12.57 7.85
CA PRO A 80 7.62 -11.61 7.69
C PRO A 80 8.86 -11.97 8.51
N ASP A 81 10.06 -11.81 7.93
CA ASP A 81 11.33 -12.11 8.61
C ASP A 81 12.33 -10.95 8.47
N GLY A 82 12.90 -10.52 9.59
CA GLY A 82 13.77 -9.37 9.71
C GLY A 82 15.27 -9.69 9.86
N ILE A 83 15.70 -10.89 9.45
CA ILE A 83 17.09 -11.38 9.50
C ILE A 83 17.58 -11.68 10.93
N GLU A 84 17.28 -10.84 11.89
CA GLU A 84 17.77 -10.97 13.26
C GLU A 84 16.84 -10.29 14.27
N TYR A 85 16.90 -10.76 15.51
CA TYR A 85 16.26 -10.07 16.62
C TYR A 85 17.18 -8.96 17.13
N LEU A 86 16.63 -7.77 17.31
CA LEU A 86 17.35 -6.58 17.70
C LEU A 86 17.18 -6.29 19.19
N PRO A 87 18.15 -5.63 19.83
CA PRO A 87 17.92 -5.05 21.15
C PRO A 87 16.75 -4.08 21.13
N THR A 88 16.04 -3.94 22.26
CA THR A 88 14.89 -3.04 22.37
C THR A 88 15.23 -1.57 22.17
N GLU A 89 16.48 -1.20 22.44
CA GLU A 89 17.03 0.15 22.31
C GLU A 89 17.69 0.37 20.95
N ALA A 90 17.51 -0.54 20.00
CA ALA A 90 18.21 -0.50 18.73
C ALA A 90 17.57 0.42 17.69
N SER A 91 16.75 1.40 18.06
CA SER A 91 16.15 2.32 17.09
C SER A 91 17.22 3.17 16.39
N GLY A 92 17.09 3.32 15.09
CA GLY A 92 18.02 4.09 14.25
C GLY A 92 19.38 3.46 14.08
N CYS A 93 19.54 2.13 14.16
CA CYS A 93 20.82 1.58 14.47
C CYS A 93 21.33 0.46 13.65
N ILE A 94 22.43 0.05 14.14
CA ILE A 94 23.27 -1.03 13.69
C ILE A 94 22.41 -2.30 13.55
N ASN A 95 22.13 -2.67 12.33
CA ASN A 95 21.55 -3.96 11.96
C ASN A 95 22.49 -4.65 10.97
N TYR A 96 22.24 -5.92 10.71
CA TYR A 96 22.99 -6.64 9.69
C TYR A 96 22.81 -6.01 8.31
N GLN A 97 23.94 -5.76 7.63
CA GLN A 97 24.00 -5.36 6.23
C GLN A 97 24.75 -6.41 5.43
N GLY A 98 24.17 -6.85 4.32
CA GLY A 98 24.79 -7.85 3.46
C GLY A 98 23.80 -8.85 2.88
N GLU A 99 24.34 -9.82 2.15
CA GLU A 99 23.56 -10.87 1.53
C GLU A 99 22.96 -11.82 2.56
N VAL A 100 21.71 -12.20 2.34
CA VAL A 100 21.00 -13.29 3.02
C VAL A 100 20.28 -14.14 2.00
N TRP A 101 20.10 -15.41 2.33
CA TRP A 101 19.45 -16.37 1.45
C TRP A 101 18.22 -16.95 2.11
N TYR A 102 17.14 -17.02 1.32
CA TYR A 102 15.91 -17.72 1.66
C TYR A 102 15.65 -18.79 0.62
N ARG A 103 15.29 -20.01 1.07
CA ARG A 103 14.90 -21.09 0.19
C ARG A 103 13.61 -21.70 0.68
N LYS A 104 12.67 -21.91 -0.24
CA LYS A 104 11.40 -22.55 0.07
C LYS A 104 11.17 -23.75 -0.82
N HIS A 105 10.99 -24.91 -0.17
CA HIS A 105 10.56 -26.14 -0.80
C HIS A 105 9.05 -26.22 -0.79
N PHE A 106 8.43 -26.58 -1.89
CA PHE A 106 7.00 -26.80 -1.99
C PHE A 106 6.64 -27.69 -3.18
N THR A 107 5.51 -28.40 -3.06
CA THR A 107 4.97 -29.23 -4.14
C THR A 107 3.69 -28.56 -4.67
N PRO A 108 3.69 -28.03 -5.91
CA PRO A 108 2.50 -27.48 -6.53
C PRO A 108 1.41 -28.55 -6.68
N GLU A 109 0.17 -28.20 -6.36
CA GLU A 109 -0.96 -29.09 -6.54
C GLU A 109 -1.15 -29.43 -8.02
N GLN A 110 -1.59 -30.63 -8.33
CA GLN A 110 -1.94 -31.02 -9.70
C GLN A 110 -3.07 -30.17 -10.29
N SER A 111 -3.93 -29.64 -9.45
CA SER A 111 -5.02 -28.70 -9.81
C SER A 111 -4.53 -27.36 -10.37
N TRP A 112 -3.25 -27.02 -10.17
CA TRP A 112 -2.64 -25.81 -10.71
C TRP A 112 -2.18 -25.98 -12.16
N LYS A 113 -1.99 -27.23 -12.61
CA LYS A 113 -1.56 -27.51 -13.97
C LYS A 113 -2.56 -26.95 -14.99
N GLY A 114 -2.06 -26.17 -15.95
CA GLY A 114 -2.91 -25.49 -16.93
C GLY A 114 -3.54 -24.19 -16.43
N LYS A 115 -3.06 -23.64 -15.31
CA LYS A 115 -3.40 -22.32 -14.80
C LYS A 115 -2.18 -21.42 -14.80
N GLN A 116 -2.35 -20.15 -14.48
CA GLN A 116 -1.27 -19.18 -14.27
C GLN A 116 -0.91 -19.13 -12.79
N GLN A 117 0.38 -19.06 -12.47
CA GLN A 117 0.90 -18.97 -11.11
C GLN A 117 1.84 -17.77 -11.00
N PHE A 118 1.51 -16.84 -10.10
CA PHE A 118 2.33 -15.69 -9.78
C PHE A 118 2.81 -15.74 -8.34
N LEU A 119 4.11 -15.59 -8.16
CA LEU A 119 4.70 -15.38 -6.85
C LEU A 119 4.74 -13.86 -6.59
N HIS A 120 4.12 -13.44 -5.50
CA HIS A 120 3.99 -12.03 -5.13
C HIS A 120 4.59 -11.81 -3.75
N PHE A 121 5.74 -11.15 -3.69
CA PHE A 121 6.30 -10.60 -2.47
C PHE A 121 5.79 -9.18 -2.31
N GLU A 122 5.24 -8.84 -1.15
CA GLU A 122 4.79 -7.47 -0.87
C GLU A 122 5.95 -6.49 -0.70
N ALA A 123 7.11 -6.98 -0.24
CA ALA A 123 8.41 -6.33 -0.35
C ALA A 123 9.56 -7.29 0.01
N ILE A 124 10.74 -7.01 -0.54
CA ILE A 124 12.02 -7.61 -0.16
C ILE A 124 12.99 -6.45 0.00
N MET A 125 13.66 -6.33 1.15
CA MET A 125 14.51 -5.18 1.39
C MET A 125 15.80 -5.23 0.57
N GLY A 126 16.07 -4.12 -0.12
CA GLY A 126 17.31 -3.86 -0.81
C GLY A 126 17.36 -4.42 -2.23
N LYS A 127 18.50 -4.92 -2.65
CA LYS A 127 18.69 -5.59 -3.93
C LYS A 127 18.36 -7.06 -3.78
N SER A 128 17.53 -7.60 -4.67
CA SER A 128 17.16 -9.01 -4.59
C SER A 128 17.20 -9.73 -5.92
N LYS A 129 17.44 -11.04 -5.85
CA LYS A 129 17.38 -11.97 -6.97
C LYS A 129 16.49 -13.13 -6.59
N ILE A 130 15.64 -13.56 -7.54
CA ILE A 130 14.65 -14.62 -7.33
C ILE A 130 14.84 -15.70 -8.38
N TRP A 131 15.02 -16.91 -7.92
CA TRP A 131 15.11 -18.12 -8.76
C TRP A 131 13.98 -19.09 -8.45
N VAL A 132 13.57 -19.84 -9.47
CA VAL A 132 12.73 -21.02 -9.31
C VAL A 132 13.43 -22.19 -10.00
N ASN A 133 13.63 -23.26 -9.27
CA ASN A 133 14.32 -24.47 -9.74
C ASN A 133 15.68 -24.19 -10.40
N GLY A 134 16.45 -23.26 -9.82
CA GLY A 134 17.78 -22.84 -10.32
C GLY A 134 17.76 -21.84 -11.48
N LYS A 135 16.57 -21.48 -11.99
CA LYS A 135 16.42 -20.49 -13.06
C LYS A 135 16.20 -19.08 -12.48
N LEU A 136 17.07 -18.14 -12.80
CA LEU A 136 16.89 -16.71 -12.45
C LEU A 136 15.69 -16.13 -13.19
N LEU A 137 14.73 -15.59 -12.45
CA LEU A 137 13.51 -14.99 -13.00
C LEU A 137 13.48 -13.47 -12.86
N LYS A 138 14.04 -12.92 -11.78
CA LYS A 138 13.96 -11.50 -11.47
C LYS A 138 15.19 -11.02 -10.73
N GLU A 139 15.70 -9.85 -11.13
CA GLU A 139 16.50 -8.96 -10.29
C GLU A 139 15.66 -7.73 -9.96
N HIS A 140 15.75 -7.27 -8.72
CA HIS A 140 14.98 -6.13 -8.24
C HIS A 140 15.87 -5.23 -7.40
N PHE A 141 15.61 -3.92 -7.45
CA PHE A 141 16.30 -2.88 -6.70
C PHE A 141 15.27 -1.99 -6.02
N GLY A 142 15.36 -1.86 -4.72
CA GLY A 142 14.40 -1.17 -3.88
C GLY A 142 13.90 -2.07 -2.77
N GLY A 143 13.21 -1.51 -1.77
CA GLY A 143 12.87 -2.28 -0.58
C GLY A 143 11.43 -2.20 -0.12
N PHE A 144 10.56 -1.42 -0.79
CA PHE A 144 9.29 -1.00 -0.17
C PHE A 144 8.05 -1.27 -1.02
N LEU A 145 8.24 -1.86 -2.20
CA LEU A 145 7.19 -2.07 -3.19
C LEU A 145 7.15 -3.54 -3.64
N PRO A 146 6.03 -4.01 -4.23
CA PRO A 146 5.87 -5.42 -4.57
C PRO A 146 6.88 -5.91 -5.60
N VAL A 147 7.33 -7.16 -5.42
CA VAL A 147 8.13 -7.91 -6.38
C VAL A 147 7.33 -9.11 -6.86
N ILE A 148 6.92 -9.09 -8.12
CA ILE A 148 6.00 -10.08 -8.69
C ILE A 148 6.67 -10.82 -9.82
N VAL A 149 6.51 -12.15 -9.85
CA VAL A 149 7.16 -13.05 -10.80
C VAL A 149 6.17 -14.08 -11.33
N ASP A 150 6.05 -14.21 -12.66
CA ASP A 150 5.36 -15.35 -13.26
C ASP A 150 6.23 -16.62 -13.15
N VAL A 151 5.79 -17.57 -12.37
CA VAL A 151 6.49 -18.82 -12.14
C VAL A 151 5.90 -19.99 -12.93
N THR A 152 4.81 -19.76 -13.66
CA THR A 152 4.05 -20.77 -14.40
C THR A 152 4.92 -21.71 -15.24
N PRO A 153 5.85 -21.21 -16.10
CA PRO A 153 6.61 -22.08 -16.99
C PRO A 153 7.75 -22.85 -16.30
N TYR A 154 7.97 -22.62 -15.00
CA TYR A 154 9.13 -23.15 -14.27
C TYR A 154 8.76 -24.16 -13.19
N LEU A 155 7.46 -24.45 -13.00
CA LEU A 155 6.97 -25.37 -11.98
C LEU A 155 6.89 -26.81 -12.49
N ASN A 156 7.37 -27.74 -11.67
CA ASN A 156 7.22 -29.20 -11.84
C ASN A 156 6.06 -29.67 -10.95
N TYR A 157 4.94 -30.02 -11.55
CA TYR A 157 3.73 -30.40 -10.80
C TYR A 157 3.84 -31.81 -10.20
N GLY A 158 3.52 -31.89 -8.90
CA GLY A 158 3.61 -33.17 -8.16
C GLY A 158 5.02 -33.51 -7.70
N GLU A 159 5.99 -32.65 -7.94
CA GLU A 159 7.38 -32.77 -7.50
C GLU A 159 7.77 -31.65 -6.57
N ASP A 160 8.89 -31.78 -5.87
CA ASP A 160 9.45 -30.71 -5.06
C ASP A 160 10.01 -29.61 -5.96
N ASN A 161 9.63 -28.38 -5.67
CA ASN A 161 10.13 -27.18 -6.32
C ASN A 161 10.82 -26.29 -5.30
N VAL A 162 11.83 -25.57 -5.75
CA VAL A 162 12.60 -24.67 -4.89
C VAL A 162 12.49 -23.24 -5.41
N ILE A 163 11.96 -22.36 -4.56
CA ILE A 163 12.13 -20.91 -4.71
C ILE A 163 13.38 -20.53 -3.90
N ALA A 164 14.34 -19.88 -4.54
CA ALA A 164 15.48 -19.29 -3.88
C ALA A 164 15.47 -17.77 -4.03
N VAL A 165 15.74 -17.04 -2.94
CA VAL A 165 15.84 -15.59 -2.92
C VAL A 165 17.15 -15.21 -2.25
N CYS A 166 17.96 -14.42 -2.94
CA CYS A 166 19.08 -13.69 -2.35
C CYS A 166 18.63 -12.24 -2.16
N ALA A 167 18.67 -11.73 -0.95
CA ALA A 167 18.39 -10.34 -0.62
C ALA A 167 19.63 -9.71 0.01
N ASP A 168 19.92 -8.46 -0.37
CA ASP A 168 21.09 -7.72 0.08
C ASP A 168 20.69 -6.29 0.43
N ASN A 169 20.80 -5.92 1.71
CA ASN A 169 20.50 -4.59 2.21
C ASN A 169 21.74 -3.73 2.45
N SER A 170 22.88 -4.08 1.85
CA SER A 170 24.08 -3.25 1.87
C SER A 170 23.81 -1.88 1.24
N ASP A 171 24.56 -0.88 1.68
CA ASP A 171 24.49 0.46 1.10
C ASP A 171 24.77 0.43 -0.41
N ASP A 172 23.86 0.98 -1.17
CA ASP A 172 23.97 1.06 -2.63
C ASP A 172 23.39 2.42 -3.12
N PRO A 173 24.23 3.33 -3.61
CA PRO A 173 23.80 4.65 -4.06
C PRO A 173 23.00 4.64 -5.36
N SER A 174 22.80 3.50 -5.98
CA SER A 174 22.16 3.39 -7.30
C SER A 174 20.64 3.32 -7.26
N TYR A 175 20.02 3.17 -6.07
CA TYR A 175 18.56 3.13 -5.88
C TYR A 175 18.17 3.72 -4.51
N PRO A 176 16.93 4.23 -4.34
CA PRO A 176 16.45 4.75 -3.06
C PRO A 176 16.45 3.72 -1.91
N PRO A 177 16.78 4.13 -0.67
CA PRO A 177 17.09 5.49 -0.25
C PRO A 177 18.47 6.01 -0.67
N GLY A 178 19.41 5.14 -1.07
CA GLY A 178 20.74 5.48 -1.59
C GLY A 178 21.72 6.04 -0.55
N LYS A 179 21.24 6.72 0.47
CA LYS A 179 22.03 7.26 1.56
C LYS A 179 22.51 6.11 2.44
N PRO A 180 23.80 6.08 2.86
CA PRO A 180 24.31 5.05 3.75
C PRO A 180 23.50 4.95 5.05
N GLN A 181 23.32 3.74 5.58
CA GLN A 181 22.50 3.50 6.76
C GLN A 181 23.03 4.20 8.01
N ASP A 182 24.35 4.33 8.16
CA ASP A 182 24.98 5.04 9.27
C ASP A 182 24.75 6.56 9.25
N ALA A 183 24.28 7.10 8.13
CA ALA A 183 23.94 8.51 7.94
C ALA A 183 22.43 8.78 7.88
N LEU A 184 21.60 7.74 7.98
CA LEU A 184 20.14 7.86 8.06
C LEU A 184 19.68 8.10 9.50
N ASP A 185 18.56 8.79 9.67
CA ASP A 185 17.87 8.94 10.96
C ASP A 185 16.80 7.86 11.18
N PHE A 186 16.66 6.92 10.26
CA PHE A 186 15.82 5.73 10.36
C PHE A 186 16.55 4.51 9.82
N ALA A 187 16.16 3.31 10.29
CA ALA A 187 16.74 2.07 9.82
C ALA A 187 15.87 1.42 8.74
N TYR A 188 16.48 0.70 7.79
CA TYR A 188 15.82 -0.27 6.94
C TYR A 188 16.48 -1.64 7.17
N PHE A 189 15.70 -2.53 7.77
CA PHE A 189 16.14 -3.86 8.15
C PHE A 189 15.99 -4.81 6.97
N GLY A 190 17.00 -5.67 6.74
CA GLY A 190 17.02 -6.59 5.60
C GLY A 190 15.95 -7.69 5.65
N GLY A 191 15.93 -8.52 4.64
CA GLY A 191 15.12 -9.73 4.56
C GLY A 191 13.82 -9.60 3.76
N ILE A 192 13.04 -10.68 3.76
CA ILE A 192 11.67 -10.72 3.22
C ILE A 192 10.74 -10.32 4.37
N TYR A 193 10.64 -9.04 4.61
CA TYR A 193 10.03 -8.46 5.82
C TYR A 193 8.52 -8.18 5.68
N ARG A 194 7.90 -8.57 4.57
CA ARG A 194 6.44 -8.54 4.33
C ARG A 194 5.97 -9.89 3.80
N ASP A 195 4.67 -10.03 3.64
CA ASP A 195 4.05 -11.27 3.21
C ASP A 195 4.47 -11.71 1.80
N CYS A 196 4.45 -13.03 1.59
CA CYS A 196 4.64 -13.66 0.29
C CYS A 196 3.44 -14.56 -0.05
N TRP A 197 2.93 -14.41 -1.28
CA TRP A 197 1.74 -15.09 -1.77
C TRP A 197 2.00 -15.85 -3.07
N MET A 198 1.37 -17.00 -3.23
CA MET A 198 1.22 -17.67 -4.52
C MET A 198 -0.19 -17.47 -5.01
N ILE A 199 -0.34 -16.77 -6.14
CA ILE A 199 -1.63 -16.47 -6.76
C ILE A 199 -1.83 -17.41 -7.94
N VAL A 200 -2.87 -18.23 -7.88
CA VAL A 200 -3.22 -19.19 -8.92
C VAL A 200 -4.55 -18.79 -9.54
N HIS A 201 -4.60 -18.60 -10.85
CA HIS A 201 -5.82 -18.24 -11.57
C HIS A 201 -5.85 -18.83 -12.98
N ASN A 202 -6.99 -18.72 -13.65
CA ASN A 202 -7.15 -19.19 -15.03
C ASN A 202 -6.31 -18.34 -16.01
N HIS A 203 -6.25 -18.77 -17.28
CA HIS A 203 -5.51 -18.04 -18.32
C HIS A 203 -6.15 -16.70 -18.72
N VAL A 204 -7.44 -16.49 -18.41
CA VAL A 204 -8.12 -15.20 -18.57
C VAL A 204 -8.35 -14.65 -17.17
N PHE A 205 -7.77 -13.51 -16.87
CA PHE A 205 -7.73 -13.00 -15.51
C PHE A 205 -7.61 -11.48 -15.45
N ILE A 206 -8.06 -10.92 -14.32
CA ILE A 206 -7.80 -9.54 -13.92
C ILE A 206 -6.34 -9.47 -13.47
N THR A 207 -5.58 -8.57 -14.08
CA THR A 207 -4.12 -8.49 -13.91
C THR A 207 -3.71 -7.87 -12.57
N ASP A 208 -2.42 -7.93 -12.27
CA ASP A 208 -1.81 -7.14 -11.20
C ASP A 208 -1.25 -5.83 -11.80
N PRO A 209 -1.53 -4.66 -11.19
CA PRO A 209 -1.12 -3.37 -11.75
C PRO A 209 0.39 -3.15 -11.74
N ASN A 210 1.10 -3.68 -10.74
CA ASN A 210 2.54 -3.54 -10.64
C ASN A 210 3.28 -4.50 -11.60
N TYR A 211 2.71 -5.70 -11.85
CA TYR A 211 3.27 -6.66 -12.79
C TYR A 211 3.07 -6.23 -14.24
N GLU A 212 1.87 -5.78 -14.61
CA GLU A 212 1.53 -5.37 -15.98
C GLU A 212 2.29 -4.13 -16.44
N ASN A 213 2.64 -3.23 -15.52
CA ASN A 213 3.38 -2.00 -15.80
C ASN A 213 2.72 -1.08 -16.84
N GLU A 214 1.38 -1.05 -16.88
CA GLU A 214 0.60 -0.17 -17.77
C GLU A 214 0.30 1.16 -17.08
N THR A 215 0.57 2.29 -17.75
CA THR A 215 0.30 3.64 -17.23
C THR A 215 -1.19 3.84 -17.02
N ALA A 216 -1.58 4.30 -15.84
CA ALA A 216 -2.99 4.43 -15.39
C ALA A 216 -3.82 3.16 -15.63
N GLY A 217 -3.17 2.02 -15.78
CA GLY A 217 -3.77 0.73 -16.14
C GLY A 217 -3.37 -0.37 -15.18
N GLY A 218 -3.56 -1.62 -15.63
CA GLY A 218 -3.30 -2.81 -14.83
C GLY A 218 -4.31 -2.98 -13.68
N GLY A 219 -4.66 -4.22 -13.36
CA GLY A 219 -5.56 -4.54 -12.25
C GLY A 219 -6.91 -3.86 -12.31
N LEU A 220 -7.36 -3.38 -11.17
CA LEU A 220 -8.56 -2.58 -11.02
C LEU A 220 -8.17 -1.13 -10.64
N PHE A 221 -8.76 -0.15 -11.32
CA PHE A 221 -8.65 1.24 -10.94
C PHE A 221 -10.04 1.82 -10.69
N VAL A 222 -10.25 2.34 -9.48
CA VAL A 222 -11.52 2.91 -9.04
C VAL A 222 -11.32 4.40 -8.81
N SER A 223 -12.15 5.21 -9.45
CA SER A 223 -12.15 6.65 -9.22
C SER A 223 -13.57 7.21 -9.13
N PHE A 224 -13.69 8.40 -8.57
CA PHE A 224 -14.98 9.07 -8.38
C PHE A 224 -14.95 10.45 -8.99
N ASP A 225 -16.12 10.89 -9.43
CA ASP A 225 -16.36 12.23 -9.93
C ASP A 225 -17.69 12.74 -9.39
N LYS A 226 -17.89 14.05 -9.36
CA LYS A 226 -19.13 14.70 -8.92
C LYS A 226 -19.67 14.14 -7.60
N VAL A 227 -18.76 13.96 -6.62
CA VAL A 227 -19.11 13.38 -5.33
C VAL A 227 -19.91 14.39 -4.50
N SER A 228 -21.07 13.97 -4.03
CA SER A 228 -21.95 14.71 -3.14
C SER A 228 -22.76 13.75 -2.26
N GLU A 229 -23.50 14.27 -1.29
CA GLU A 229 -24.45 13.47 -0.49
C GLU A 229 -25.62 12.93 -1.31
N GLN A 230 -25.93 13.56 -2.45
CA GLN A 230 -27.01 13.15 -3.34
C GLN A 230 -26.58 12.08 -4.34
N SER A 231 -25.36 12.18 -4.85
CA SER A 231 -24.86 11.20 -5.81
C SER A 231 -23.35 11.23 -5.93
N ALA A 232 -22.79 10.14 -6.45
CA ALA A 232 -21.40 10.05 -6.89
C ALA A 232 -21.31 9.28 -8.21
N LEU A 233 -20.49 9.77 -9.14
CA LEU A 233 -20.17 9.05 -10.37
C LEU A 233 -18.96 8.16 -10.13
N LEU A 234 -19.19 6.85 -10.05
CA LEU A 234 -18.17 5.81 -9.96
C LEU A 234 -17.64 5.49 -11.36
N LYS A 235 -16.31 5.47 -11.49
CA LYS A 235 -15.58 5.03 -12.68
C LYS A 235 -14.76 3.80 -12.31
N LEU A 236 -14.89 2.75 -13.10
CA LEU A 236 -14.29 1.43 -12.88
C LEU A 236 -13.53 1.03 -14.14
N ASP A 237 -12.23 0.88 -14.00
CA ASP A 237 -11.36 0.39 -15.06
C ASP A 237 -10.74 -0.93 -14.62
N ALA A 238 -11.05 -2.02 -15.33
CA ALA A 238 -10.45 -3.32 -15.10
C ALA A 238 -9.60 -3.74 -16.30
N HIS A 239 -8.39 -4.21 -16.03
CA HIS A 239 -7.46 -4.69 -17.03
C HIS A 239 -7.41 -6.21 -17.03
N ILE A 240 -7.73 -6.82 -18.15
CA ILE A 240 -7.85 -8.26 -18.31
C ILE A 240 -6.84 -8.75 -19.32
N ARG A 241 -6.09 -9.80 -18.97
CA ARG A 241 -5.17 -10.51 -19.85
C ARG A 241 -5.76 -11.86 -20.24
N ASN A 242 -5.49 -12.26 -21.47
CA ASN A 242 -5.80 -13.60 -21.98
C ASN A 242 -4.49 -14.29 -22.41
N ASN A 243 -3.98 -15.18 -21.58
CA ASN A 243 -2.83 -16.01 -21.86
C ASN A 243 -3.21 -17.41 -22.42
N SER A 244 -4.50 -17.61 -22.78
CA SER A 244 -4.92 -18.86 -23.42
C SER A 244 -4.59 -18.86 -24.92
N GLU A 245 -4.62 -20.03 -25.56
CA GLU A 245 -4.37 -20.20 -26.99
C GLU A 245 -5.48 -19.67 -27.88
N LYS A 246 -6.65 -19.34 -27.33
CA LYS A 246 -7.84 -18.89 -28.07
C LYS A 246 -8.28 -17.50 -27.61
N SER A 247 -8.90 -16.75 -28.54
CA SER A 247 -9.58 -15.52 -28.17
C SER A 247 -10.71 -15.79 -27.17
N PHE A 248 -10.78 -14.97 -26.14
CA PHE A 248 -11.83 -15.01 -25.13
C PHE A 248 -12.97 -14.06 -25.51
N SER A 249 -14.20 -14.48 -25.25
CA SER A 249 -15.39 -13.64 -25.30
C SER A 249 -16.30 -13.96 -24.12
N GLY A 250 -16.74 -12.92 -23.45
CA GLY A 250 -17.57 -12.99 -22.26
C GLY A 250 -17.95 -11.61 -21.78
N LYS A 251 -17.96 -11.41 -20.48
CA LYS A 251 -18.27 -10.12 -19.85
C LYS A 251 -17.49 -9.92 -18.55
N ILE A 252 -17.40 -8.66 -18.15
CA ILE A 252 -17.01 -8.27 -16.79
C ILE A 252 -18.29 -7.85 -16.06
N VAL A 253 -18.42 -8.31 -14.83
CA VAL A 253 -19.52 -7.96 -13.92
C VAL A 253 -18.94 -7.24 -12.72
N TYR A 254 -19.46 -6.05 -12.45
CA TYR A 254 -19.14 -5.24 -11.29
C TYR A 254 -20.34 -5.21 -10.36
N GLU A 255 -20.17 -5.64 -9.14
CA GLU A 255 -21.20 -5.60 -8.09
C GLU A 255 -20.71 -4.83 -6.89
N LEU A 256 -21.43 -3.83 -6.47
CA LEU A 256 -21.14 -3.04 -5.29
C LEU A 256 -22.10 -3.43 -4.16
N TYR A 257 -21.53 -3.71 -3.00
CA TYR A 257 -22.27 -4.07 -1.79
C TYR A 257 -22.01 -3.07 -0.68
N ASP A 258 -23.04 -2.81 0.11
CA ASP A 258 -22.92 -2.02 1.33
C ASP A 258 -22.28 -2.84 2.48
N ARG A 259 -22.17 -2.24 3.67
CA ARG A 259 -21.65 -2.92 4.87
C ARG A 259 -22.47 -4.14 5.29
N ASN A 260 -23.75 -4.16 4.98
CA ASN A 260 -24.70 -5.20 5.36
C ASN A 260 -24.87 -6.27 4.28
N ASP A 261 -23.97 -6.29 3.28
CA ASP A 261 -23.98 -7.18 2.13
C ASP A 261 -25.22 -7.01 1.22
N ASN A 262 -25.92 -5.86 1.27
CA ASN A 262 -26.94 -5.54 0.29
C ASN A 262 -26.28 -5.04 -0.99
N ARG A 263 -26.66 -5.59 -2.13
CA ARG A 263 -26.17 -5.16 -3.44
C ARG A 263 -26.79 -3.83 -3.85
N VAL A 264 -25.98 -2.77 -3.88
CA VAL A 264 -26.41 -1.40 -4.23
C VAL A 264 -26.23 -1.06 -5.70
N LEU A 265 -25.37 -1.82 -6.39
CA LEU A 265 -25.11 -1.64 -7.82
C LEU A 265 -24.74 -2.97 -8.48
N SER A 266 -25.21 -3.19 -9.72
CA SER A 266 -24.69 -4.22 -10.62
C SER A 266 -24.55 -3.64 -12.02
N LYS A 267 -23.39 -3.82 -12.64
CA LYS A 267 -23.09 -3.40 -14.02
C LYS A 267 -22.32 -4.48 -14.75
N GLU A 268 -22.64 -4.66 -16.02
CA GLU A 268 -21.96 -5.61 -16.90
C GLU A 268 -21.39 -4.88 -18.11
N THR A 269 -20.24 -5.34 -18.59
CA THR A 269 -19.59 -4.84 -19.81
C THR A 269 -19.11 -6.02 -20.63
N ASN A 270 -19.48 -6.07 -21.91
CA ASN A 270 -19.01 -7.11 -22.83
C ASN A 270 -17.48 -7.06 -22.97
N LEU A 271 -16.88 -8.21 -22.93
CA LEU A 271 -15.43 -8.40 -23.01
C LEU A 271 -15.06 -9.32 -24.17
N SER A 272 -14.11 -8.87 -24.98
CA SER A 272 -13.43 -9.71 -25.96
C SER A 272 -11.95 -9.39 -25.90
N VAL A 273 -11.11 -10.43 -25.68
CA VAL A 273 -9.65 -10.33 -25.55
C VAL A 273 -9.00 -11.40 -26.42
N ASN A 274 -8.20 -10.98 -27.38
CA ASN A 274 -7.45 -11.90 -28.25
C ASN A 274 -6.42 -12.70 -27.45
N ASN A 275 -6.04 -13.88 -27.95
CA ASN A 275 -5.01 -14.69 -27.31
C ASN A 275 -3.68 -13.93 -27.18
N GLY A 276 -3.00 -14.10 -26.07
CA GLY A 276 -1.73 -13.43 -25.74
C GLY A 276 -1.83 -11.90 -25.55
N LYS A 277 -3.04 -11.32 -25.54
CA LYS A 277 -3.27 -9.88 -25.41
C LYS A 277 -3.93 -9.53 -24.07
N ALA A 278 -3.87 -8.25 -23.77
CA ALA A 278 -4.62 -7.66 -22.69
C ALA A 278 -5.55 -6.55 -23.18
N LYS A 279 -6.54 -6.21 -22.38
CA LYS A 279 -7.52 -5.16 -22.68
C LYS A 279 -8.03 -4.52 -21.40
N GLN A 280 -8.09 -3.20 -21.39
CA GLN A 280 -8.83 -2.45 -20.37
C GLN A 280 -10.31 -2.37 -20.74
N SER A 281 -11.16 -2.64 -19.76
CA SER A 281 -12.60 -2.48 -19.84
C SER A 281 -13.05 -1.43 -18.84
N SER A 282 -13.73 -0.40 -19.32
CA SER A 282 -14.18 0.74 -18.50
C SER A 282 -15.68 0.72 -18.31
N CYS A 283 -16.14 1.06 -17.12
CA CYS A 283 -17.55 1.19 -16.76
C CYS A 283 -17.77 2.45 -15.93
N LYS A 284 -18.94 3.07 -16.09
CA LYS A 284 -19.37 4.20 -15.25
C LYS A 284 -20.75 3.91 -14.68
N ALA A 285 -20.95 4.30 -13.43
CA ALA A 285 -22.24 4.16 -12.76
C ALA A 285 -22.45 5.28 -11.75
N THR A 286 -23.69 5.75 -11.64
CA THR A 286 -24.08 6.69 -10.59
C THR A 286 -24.53 5.89 -9.37
N ILE A 287 -24.05 6.29 -8.20
CA ILE A 287 -24.51 5.81 -6.90
C ILE A 287 -25.34 6.93 -6.31
N GLU A 288 -26.62 6.69 -6.10
CA GLU A 288 -27.54 7.63 -5.50
C GLU A 288 -27.40 7.57 -3.96
N THR A 289 -27.45 8.72 -3.31
CA THR A 289 -27.35 8.87 -1.85
C THR A 289 -26.24 8.02 -1.22
N PRO A 290 -24.97 8.18 -1.67
CA PRO A 290 -23.88 7.33 -1.21
C PRO A 290 -23.54 7.62 0.26
N HIS A 291 -23.13 6.59 1.00
CA HIS A 291 -22.40 6.78 2.25
C HIS A 291 -20.98 7.22 1.94
N LEU A 292 -20.66 8.47 2.26
CA LEU A 292 -19.36 9.04 1.96
C LEU A 292 -18.33 8.62 3.03
N TRP A 293 -17.12 8.32 2.58
CA TRP A 293 -16.00 8.05 3.47
C TRP A 293 -15.43 9.35 4.05
N SER A 294 -15.15 9.34 5.33
CA SER A 294 -14.40 10.39 6.03
C SER A 294 -13.69 9.80 7.26
N PRO A 295 -12.70 10.49 7.86
CA PRO A 295 -12.10 10.06 9.13
C PRO A 295 -13.12 9.83 10.25
N ASP A 296 -14.21 10.57 10.28
CA ASP A 296 -15.24 10.48 11.32
C ASP A 296 -16.34 9.47 10.98
N SER A 297 -16.43 9.06 9.72
CA SER A 297 -17.32 8.01 9.22
C SER A 297 -16.64 7.22 8.09
N PRO A 298 -15.70 6.31 8.45
CA PRO A 298 -14.92 5.57 7.46
C PRO A 298 -15.76 4.44 6.83
N TYR A 299 -16.70 4.84 5.97
CA TYR A 299 -17.60 3.90 5.32
C TYR A 299 -16.95 3.26 4.11
N LEU A 300 -16.88 1.93 4.11
CA LEU A 300 -16.32 1.14 3.02
C LEU A 300 -17.41 0.28 2.39
N TYR A 301 -17.47 0.33 1.06
CA TYR A 301 -18.22 -0.59 0.24
C TYR A 301 -17.34 -1.78 -0.17
N LYS A 302 -17.96 -2.90 -0.52
CA LYS A 302 -17.30 -4.07 -1.12
C LYS A 302 -17.59 -4.08 -2.62
N LEU A 303 -16.57 -3.84 -3.44
CA LEU A 303 -16.66 -3.92 -4.89
C LEU A 303 -16.18 -5.28 -5.35
N HIS A 304 -17.11 -6.14 -5.77
CA HIS A 304 -16.82 -7.44 -6.36
C HIS A 304 -16.71 -7.30 -7.88
N VAL A 305 -15.67 -7.91 -8.45
CA VAL A 305 -15.44 -7.89 -9.90
C VAL A 305 -15.26 -9.31 -10.39
N TYR A 306 -16.01 -9.69 -11.40
CA TYR A 306 -15.97 -11.02 -11.97
C TYR A 306 -15.72 -10.97 -13.48
N VAL A 307 -14.90 -11.87 -13.98
CA VAL A 307 -14.81 -12.21 -15.40
C VAL A 307 -15.66 -13.45 -15.64
N LYS A 308 -16.64 -13.37 -16.53
CA LYS A 308 -17.52 -14.49 -16.89
C LYS A 308 -17.40 -14.84 -18.37
N ASP A 309 -17.48 -16.12 -18.70
CA ASP A 309 -17.57 -16.59 -20.06
C ASP A 309 -19.01 -16.48 -20.63
N ARG A 310 -19.21 -16.90 -21.88
CA ARG A 310 -20.54 -16.90 -22.52
C ARG A 310 -21.55 -17.85 -21.88
N ALA A 311 -21.08 -18.84 -21.15
CA ALA A 311 -21.92 -19.78 -20.42
C ALA A 311 -22.21 -19.36 -18.97
N GLU A 312 -21.87 -18.10 -18.61
CA GLU A 312 -22.01 -17.50 -17.27
C GLU A 312 -21.09 -18.11 -16.20
N ASN A 313 -20.12 -18.96 -16.57
CA ASN A 313 -19.16 -19.47 -15.63
C ASN A 313 -18.21 -18.33 -15.20
N ILE A 314 -17.93 -18.23 -13.90
CA ILE A 314 -16.96 -17.31 -13.36
C ILE A 314 -15.55 -17.84 -13.63
N ILE A 315 -14.78 -17.10 -14.41
CA ILE A 315 -13.43 -17.45 -14.83
C ILE A 315 -12.39 -16.88 -13.86
N ASP A 316 -12.62 -15.67 -13.39
CA ASP A 316 -11.76 -14.97 -12.43
C ASP A 316 -12.56 -13.95 -11.63
N GLY A 317 -12.04 -13.54 -10.48
CA GLY A 317 -12.63 -12.47 -9.70
C GLY A 317 -11.95 -12.24 -8.35
N TYR A 318 -12.11 -11.03 -7.87
CA TYR A 318 -11.75 -10.63 -6.51
C TYR A 318 -12.56 -9.40 -6.11
N TYR A 319 -12.41 -8.93 -4.89
CA TYR A 319 -13.01 -7.68 -4.49
C TYR A 319 -12.01 -6.70 -3.87
N ARG A 320 -12.40 -5.44 -3.90
CA ARG A 320 -11.74 -4.34 -3.20
C ARG A 320 -12.72 -3.69 -2.24
N ARG A 321 -12.22 -3.21 -1.10
CA ARG A 321 -12.96 -2.23 -0.31
C ARG A 321 -12.73 -0.86 -0.91
N ILE A 322 -13.79 -0.09 -1.09
CA ILE A 322 -13.72 1.27 -1.63
C ILE A 322 -14.47 2.25 -0.74
N GLY A 323 -13.93 3.44 -0.58
CA GLY A 323 -14.58 4.54 0.13
C GLY A 323 -14.87 5.69 -0.83
N ILE A 324 -16.12 6.08 -0.93
CA ILE A 324 -16.56 7.16 -1.83
C ILE A 324 -16.26 8.49 -1.17
N ARG A 325 -15.37 9.28 -1.77
CA ARG A 325 -15.01 10.60 -1.26
C ARG A 325 -14.51 11.54 -2.35
N SER A 326 -14.51 12.84 -2.02
CA SER A 326 -13.74 13.84 -2.74
C SER A 326 -12.88 14.64 -1.76
N VAL A 327 -11.70 15.03 -2.20
CA VAL A 327 -10.78 15.91 -1.46
C VAL A 327 -10.41 17.10 -2.32
N GLU A 328 -10.39 18.27 -1.74
CA GLU A 328 -10.00 19.49 -2.45
C GLU A 328 -9.14 20.36 -1.55
N PHE A 329 -8.07 20.90 -2.12
CA PHE A 329 -7.23 21.89 -1.47
C PHE A 329 -7.45 23.24 -2.16
N LYS A 330 -7.95 24.24 -1.42
CA LYS A 330 -8.41 25.53 -1.98
C LYS A 330 -7.57 26.72 -1.50
N GLY A 331 -6.26 26.53 -1.44
CA GLY A 331 -5.34 27.58 -1.00
C GLY A 331 -5.72 28.09 0.40
N LYS A 332 -5.88 29.40 0.55
CA LYS A 332 -6.27 30.03 1.82
C LYS A 332 -7.61 29.57 2.39
N ASP A 333 -8.51 29.03 1.56
CA ASP A 333 -9.81 28.50 2.00
C ASP A 333 -9.72 27.08 2.55
N GLY A 334 -8.51 26.53 2.63
CA GLY A 334 -8.16 25.32 3.34
C GLY A 334 -8.57 24.03 2.64
N PHE A 335 -8.63 22.96 3.43
CA PHE A 335 -8.98 21.63 2.98
C PHE A 335 -10.49 21.38 3.02
N TRP A 336 -11.00 20.80 1.94
CA TRP A 336 -12.40 20.44 1.77
C TRP A 336 -12.53 18.94 1.58
N LEU A 337 -13.49 18.33 2.28
CA LEU A 337 -13.83 16.91 2.17
C LEU A 337 -15.29 16.79 1.76
N ASN A 338 -15.57 16.02 0.71
CA ASN A 338 -16.92 15.76 0.24
C ASN A 338 -17.72 17.04 -0.06
N GLY A 339 -17.05 18.04 -0.64
CA GLY A 339 -17.66 19.31 -1.04
C GLY A 339 -17.90 20.29 0.11
N LYS A 340 -17.42 20.02 1.32
CA LYS A 340 -17.56 20.87 2.51
C LYS A 340 -16.19 21.20 3.12
N PRO A 341 -15.99 22.42 3.71
CA PRO A 341 -14.80 22.69 4.50
C PRO A 341 -14.64 21.64 5.60
N TYR A 342 -13.43 21.09 5.76
CA TYR A 342 -13.18 20.11 6.81
C TYR A 342 -13.08 20.81 8.17
N PRO A 343 -13.93 20.45 9.16
CA PRO A 343 -14.10 21.27 10.35
C PRO A 343 -13.04 21.04 11.44
N TYR A 344 -12.18 20.04 11.27
CA TYR A 344 -11.23 19.65 12.30
C TYR A 344 -9.79 19.96 11.91
N PRO A 345 -8.91 20.21 12.89
CA PRO A 345 -7.48 20.27 12.64
C PRO A 345 -6.95 18.96 12.05
N LEU A 346 -6.10 19.07 11.04
CA LEU A 346 -5.43 17.93 10.42
C LEU A 346 -4.12 17.64 11.18
N ILE A 347 -4.25 17.15 12.40
CA ILE A 347 -3.14 16.80 13.26
C ILE A 347 -2.73 15.36 12.98
N GLY A 348 -1.44 15.13 12.82
CA GLY A 348 -0.90 13.82 12.49
C GLY A 348 0.49 13.57 13.05
N ALA A 349 1.09 12.47 12.61
CA ALA A 349 2.45 12.09 12.92
C ALA A 349 3.11 11.42 11.71
N ASN A 350 4.45 11.48 11.68
CA ASN A 350 5.25 10.61 10.82
C ASN A 350 5.24 9.19 11.40
N ARG A 351 5.23 8.19 10.55
CA ARG A 351 5.34 6.80 10.95
C ARG A 351 6.43 6.10 10.14
N HIS A 352 7.39 5.53 10.84
CA HIS A 352 8.28 4.50 10.31
C HIS A 352 7.68 3.12 10.58
N GLN A 353 7.89 2.17 9.66
CA GLN A 353 7.46 0.79 9.82
C GLN A 353 8.54 0.01 10.56
N ASP A 354 8.72 0.29 11.82
CA ASP A 354 9.64 -0.44 12.67
C ASP A 354 9.04 -0.71 14.05
N TYR A 355 9.50 -1.77 14.69
CA TYR A 355 9.06 -2.19 16.00
C TYR A 355 10.23 -2.80 16.78
N ALA A 356 10.20 -2.58 18.10
CA ALA A 356 11.22 -3.14 18.97
C ALA A 356 11.39 -4.65 18.73
N VAL A 357 12.62 -5.10 18.69
CA VAL A 357 13.05 -6.50 18.54
C VAL A 357 12.95 -7.04 17.11
N ILE A 358 11.90 -6.74 16.36
CA ILE A 358 11.62 -7.36 15.05
C ILE A 358 11.87 -6.44 13.85
N GLY A 359 12.32 -5.20 14.09
CA GLY A 359 12.58 -4.25 13.01
C GLY A 359 11.36 -4.01 12.12
N ASN A 360 11.52 -4.11 10.81
CA ASN A 360 10.44 -3.90 9.83
C ASN A 360 9.52 -5.12 9.63
N ALA A 361 9.85 -6.28 10.20
CA ALA A 361 9.13 -7.55 9.98
C ALA A 361 7.88 -7.68 10.86
N LEU A 362 6.93 -6.74 10.71
CA LEU A 362 5.71 -6.73 11.49
C LEU A 362 4.63 -7.64 10.88
N PRO A 363 3.94 -8.46 11.68
CA PRO A 363 2.75 -9.14 11.21
C PRO A 363 1.57 -8.15 11.02
N ASN A 364 0.65 -8.48 10.12
CA ASN A 364 -0.49 -7.64 9.75
C ASN A 364 -1.29 -7.11 10.96
N SER A 365 -1.45 -7.92 11.99
CA SER A 365 -2.14 -7.54 13.23
C SER A 365 -1.45 -6.40 13.99
N LEU A 366 -0.12 -6.29 13.93
CA LEU A 366 0.61 -5.17 14.54
C LEU A 366 0.41 -3.88 13.76
N HIS A 367 0.41 -3.93 12.42
CA HIS A 367 0.10 -2.78 11.59
C HIS A 367 -1.29 -2.21 11.88
N TRP A 368 -2.29 -3.08 12.02
CA TRP A 368 -3.65 -2.65 12.39
C TRP A 368 -3.70 -2.06 13.81
N ARG A 369 -3.03 -2.71 14.76
CA ARG A 369 -2.94 -2.23 16.13
C ARG A 369 -2.27 -0.87 16.24
N ASP A 370 -1.24 -0.62 15.44
CA ASP A 370 -0.56 0.66 15.32
C ASP A 370 -1.51 1.75 14.82
N ALA A 371 -2.16 1.51 13.68
CA ALA A 371 -3.14 2.43 13.12
C ALA A 371 -4.26 2.75 14.13
N LYS A 372 -4.74 1.72 14.87
CA LYS A 372 -5.73 1.91 15.92
C LYS A 372 -5.22 2.79 17.07
N LYS A 373 -3.99 2.58 17.53
CA LYS A 373 -3.40 3.42 18.59
C LYS A 373 -3.23 4.87 18.15
N LEU A 374 -2.78 5.09 16.91
CA LEU A 374 -2.65 6.43 16.34
C LEU A 374 -4.03 7.11 16.26
N ARG A 375 -5.06 6.40 15.81
CA ARG A 375 -6.44 6.90 15.77
C ARG A 375 -6.99 7.19 17.15
N ASP A 376 -6.82 6.29 18.11
CA ASP A 376 -7.27 6.43 19.50
C ASP A 376 -6.58 7.60 20.21
N ALA A 377 -5.33 7.92 19.84
CA ALA A 377 -4.61 9.11 20.30
C ALA A 377 -5.14 10.43 19.70
N GLY A 378 -6.14 10.38 18.83
CA GLY A 378 -6.77 11.54 18.22
C GLY A 378 -6.14 12.02 16.93
N LEU A 379 -5.14 11.32 16.38
CA LEU A 379 -4.52 11.68 15.10
C LEU A 379 -5.50 11.46 13.95
N ARG A 380 -5.38 12.30 12.93
CA ARG A 380 -6.21 12.25 11.72
C ARG A 380 -5.40 12.04 10.44
N VAL A 381 -4.12 12.35 10.48
CA VAL A 381 -3.21 12.22 9.35
C VAL A 381 -1.99 11.41 9.77
N ILE A 382 -1.59 10.48 8.93
CA ILE A 382 -0.32 9.79 9.07
C ILE A 382 0.49 10.06 7.80
N ARG A 383 1.73 10.51 7.97
CA ARG A 383 2.69 10.58 6.89
C ARG A 383 3.57 9.34 6.92
N ASN A 384 3.60 8.63 5.82
CA ASN A 384 4.38 7.41 5.66
C ASN A 384 5.86 7.74 5.42
N ALA A 385 6.50 8.35 6.41
CA ALA A 385 7.90 8.76 6.29
C ALA A 385 8.85 7.53 6.38
N HIS A 386 9.80 7.34 5.46
CA HIS A 386 9.94 8.03 4.17
C HIS A 386 9.86 7.00 3.05
N TYR A 387 8.81 6.17 3.05
CA TYR A 387 8.60 5.07 2.12
C TYR A 387 7.16 4.53 2.20
N PRO A 388 6.67 3.85 1.14
CA PRO A 388 5.37 3.20 1.17
C PRO A 388 5.29 2.13 2.27
N GLN A 389 4.29 2.26 3.13
CA GLN A 389 4.08 1.35 4.26
C GLN A 389 3.44 0.02 3.83
N ASP A 390 3.38 -0.91 4.76
CA ASP A 390 2.76 -2.23 4.57
C ASP A 390 1.28 -2.12 4.12
N PRO A 391 0.81 -2.97 3.18
CA PRO A 391 -0.58 -2.98 2.75
C PRO A 391 -1.58 -3.13 3.90
N ALA A 392 -1.27 -3.91 4.94
CA ALA A 392 -2.14 -4.06 6.11
C ALA A 392 -2.31 -2.77 6.91
N PHE A 393 -1.29 -1.89 6.94
CA PHE A 393 -1.42 -0.57 7.54
C PHE A 393 -2.35 0.33 6.72
N MET A 394 -2.26 0.28 5.39
CA MET A 394 -3.16 1.03 4.50
C MET A 394 -4.61 0.57 4.64
N ASP A 395 -4.84 -0.75 4.68
CA ASP A 395 -6.15 -1.34 4.96
C ASP A 395 -6.73 -0.88 6.30
N ALA A 396 -5.89 -0.80 7.33
CA ALA A 396 -6.29 -0.31 8.65
C ALA A 396 -6.63 1.18 8.63
N CYS A 397 -5.88 2.00 7.91
CA CYS A 397 -6.16 3.43 7.77
C CYS A 397 -7.48 3.70 7.04
N ASP A 398 -7.81 2.90 6.01
CA ASP A 398 -9.11 2.95 5.34
C ASP A 398 -10.26 2.70 6.30
N GLU A 399 -10.10 1.71 7.17
CA GLU A 399 -11.13 1.21 8.05
C GLU A 399 -11.31 2.06 9.31
N LEU A 400 -10.21 2.59 9.85
CA LEU A 400 -10.19 3.39 11.06
C LEU A 400 -10.38 4.89 10.82
N GLY A 401 -10.35 5.34 9.56
CA GLY A 401 -10.53 6.73 9.21
C GLY A 401 -9.28 7.59 9.49
N LEU A 402 -8.14 7.18 8.97
CA LEU A 402 -6.92 7.97 8.97
C LEU A 402 -6.61 8.42 7.55
N PHE A 403 -6.30 9.68 7.35
CA PHE A 403 -5.69 10.14 6.11
C PHE A 403 -4.22 9.72 6.05
N VAL A 404 -3.74 9.40 4.87
CA VAL A 404 -2.35 9.00 4.65
C VAL A 404 -1.72 9.85 3.56
N ILE A 405 -0.54 10.42 3.86
CA ILE A 405 0.38 10.98 2.89
C ILE A 405 1.34 9.85 2.50
N VAL A 406 1.27 9.39 1.25
CA VAL A 406 2.11 8.28 0.78
C VAL A 406 3.37 8.83 0.12
N ASN A 407 4.51 8.40 0.61
CA ASN A 407 5.82 8.90 0.21
C ASN A 407 6.53 7.93 -0.72
N THR A 408 7.22 8.48 -1.72
CA THR A 408 8.25 7.76 -2.47
C THR A 408 9.44 7.44 -1.55
N PRO A 409 10.07 6.27 -1.65
CA PRO A 409 11.27 5.97 -0.88
C PRO A 409 12.40 6.98 -1.14
N GLY A 410 13.04 7.47 -0.09
CA GLY A 410 14.20 8.33 -0.19
C GLY A 410 14.18 9.53 0.76
N TRP A 411 15.39 9.93 1.22
CA TRP A 411 15.60 11.01 2.18
C TRP A 411 17.03 11.53 2.11
N GLN A 412 17.18 12.84 1.94
CA GLN A 412 18.44 13.59 1.97
C GLN A 412 19.55 12.99 1.08
N PHE A 413 19.19 12.42 -0.06
CA PHE A 413 20.17 11.80 -0.96
C PHE A 413 19.77 12.00 -2.42
N TRP A 414 20.76 12.35 -3.24
CA TRP A 414 20.65 12.43 -4.68
C TRP A 414 21.90 11.81 -5.32
N ASN A 415 21.69 11.10 -6.42
CA ASN A 415 22.75 10.56 -7.28
C ASN A 415 22.51 11.02 -8.70
N ASP A 416 23.52 11.67 -9.31
CA ASP A 416 23.44 12.18 -10.67
C ASP A 416 23.47 11.10 -11.76
N GLU A 417 23.74 9.84 -11.39
CA GLU A 417 23.66 8.74 -12.33
C GLU A 417 22.22 8.53 -12.81
N PRO A 418 21.97 8.49 -14.15
CA PRO A 418 20.63 8.41 -14.70
C PRO A 418 19.79 7.24 -14.20
N ILE A 419 20.45 6.13 -13.81
CA ILE A 419 19.76 4.94 -13.29
C ILE A 419 19.06 5.22 -11.96
N PHE A 420 19.59 6.12 -11.12
CA PHE A 420 18.96 6.47 -9.85
C PHE A 420 17.60 7.15 -10.10
N ALA A 421 17.56 8.20 -10.92
CA ALA A 421 16.31 8.89 -11.27
C ALA A 421 15.29 7.93 -11.91
N GLN A 422 15.73 7.03 -12.81
CA GLN A 422 14.85 6.03 -13.43
C GLN A 422 14.22 5.09 -12.39
N ARG A 423 14.98 4.67 -11.38
CA ARG A 423 14.47 3.83 -10.30
C ARG A 423 13.48 4.58 -9.41
N VAL A 424 13.75 5.85 -9.10
CA VAL A 424 12.77 6.72 -8.40
C VAL A 424 11.47 6.84 -9.20
N PHE A 425 11.55 7.08 -10.51
CA PHE A 425 10.36 7.16 -11.37
C PHE A 425 9.58 5.84 -11.40
N SER A 426 10.29 4.71 -11.41
CA SER A 426 9.66 3.39 -11.28
C SER A 426 8.96 3.22 -9.92
N ASP A 427 9.59 3.66 -8.84
CA ASP A 427 9.01 3.60 -7.49
C ASP A 427 7.74 4.45 -7.39
N ILE A 428 7.72 5.66 -7.97
CA ILE A 428 6.52 6.51 -8.01
C ILE A 428 5.38 5.80 -8.74
N ARG A 429 5.63 5.23 -9.93
CA ARG A 429 4.63 4.48 -10.69
C ARG A 429 4.06 3.31 -9.89
N ASN A 430 4.95 2.51 -9.31
CA ASN A 430 4.56 1.33 -8.55
C ASN A 430 3.83 1.69 -7.24
N MET A 431 4.23 2.75 -6.56
CA MET A 431 3.56 3.28 -5.38
C MET A 431 2.10 3.68 -5.70
N VAL A 432 1.90 4.46 -6.77
CA VAL A 432 0.56 4.89 -7.19
C VAL A 432 -0.30 3.68 -7.56
N ARG A 433 0.21 2.77 -8.37
CA ARG A 433 -0.52 1.56 -8.80
C ARG A 433 -0.96 0.70 -7.63
N ARG A 434 -0.10 0.53 -6.63
CA ARG A 434 -0.40 -0.23 -5.43
C ARG A 434 -1.51 0.42 -4.59
N ASP A 435 -1.41 1.73 -4.36
CA ASP A 435 -2.19 2.40 -3.32
C ASP A 435 -3.35 3.26 -3.84
N ARG A 436 -3.50 3.45 -5.15
CA ARG A 436 -4.49 4.35 -5.78
C ARG A 436 -5.95 4.09 -5.44
N ASN A 437 -6.29 2.89 -4.97
CA ASN A 437 -7.67 2.52 -4.62
C ASN A 437 -7.99 2.70 -3.12
N HIS A 438 -7.02 3.07 -2.29
CA HIS A 438 -7.23 3.29 -0.86
C HIS A 438 -7.88 4.65 -0.60
N PRO A 439 -9.07 4.72 0.02
CA PRO A 439 -9.69 6.01 0.36
C PRO A 439 -8.91 6.82 1.38
N CYS A 440 -8.05 6.20 2.17
CA CYS A 440 -7.18 6.90 3.13
C CYS A 440 -6.09 7.75 2.44
N VAL A 441 -5.65 7.40 1.23
CA VAL A 441 -4.65 8.18 0.50
C VAL A 441 -5.26 9.50 0.05
N TRP A 442 -4.91 10.61 0.68
CA TRP A 442 -5.44 11.92 0.37
C TRP A 442 -4.43 12.84 -0.30
N MET A 443 -3.13 12.49 -0.22
CA MET A 443 -2.02 13.24 -0.80
C MET A 443 -0.87 12.28 -1.13
N TRP A 444 -0.18 12.57 -2.20
CA TRP A 444 1.07 11.93 -2.59
C TRP A 444 2.24 12.86 -2.30
N GLU A 445 3.31 12.30 -1.78
CA GLU A 445 4.62 12.95 -1.72
C GLU A 445 5.59 12.19 -2.64
N PRO A 446 5.48 12.41 -3.97
CA PRO A 446 6.19 11.62 -4.95
C PRO A 446 7.62 12.13 -5.19
N ILE A 447 8.19 12.79 -4.22
CA ILE A 447 9.48 13.47 -4.29
C ILE A 447 10.36 13.00 -3.14
N LEU A 448 11.68 13.04 -3.33
CA LEU A 448 12.63 12.68 -2.28
C LEU A 448 12.64 13.75 -1.20
N ASN A 449 12.40 13.33 0.05
CA ASN A 449 12.34 14.23 1.19
C ASN A 449 13.66 14.96 1.43
N GLU A 450 13.62 16.27 1.70
CA GLU A 450 14.80 17.11 2.05
C GLU A 450 16.02 16.88 1.15
N THR A 451 15.81 16.71 -0.13
CA THR A 451 16.84 16.31 -1.10
C THR A 451 17.11 17.42 -2.12
N TRP A 452 18.37 17.62 -2.46
CA TRP A 452 18.83 18.59 -3.45
C TRP A 452 18.92 17.97 -4.84
N TYR A 453 17.79 17.73 -5.48
CA TYR A 453 17.67 17.22 -6.84
C TYR A 453 17.57 18.36 -7.87
N PRO A 454 17.80 18.11 -9.18
CA PRO A 454 17.55 19.08 -10.24
C PRO A 454 16.06 19.46 -10.37
N ALA A 455 15.77 20.72 -10.76
CA ALA A 455 14.37 21.18 -10.87
C ALA A 455 13.54 20.43 -11.93
N ASP A 456 14.17 19.98 -13.02
CA ASP A 456 13.53 19.16 -14.04
C ASP A 456 13.15 17.76 -13.53
N PHE A 457 13.89 17.20 -12.57
CA PHE A 457 13.48 15.99 -11.87
C PHE A 457 12.13 16.18 -11.16
N ALA A 458 11.94 17.29 -10.45
CA ALA A 458 10.68 17.61 -9.77
C ALA A 458 9.51 17.70 -10.77
N LYS A 459 9.72 18.34 -11.92
CA LYS A 459 8.71 18.40 -12.99
C LYS A 459 8.34 16.99 -13.48
N ASN A 460 9.33 16.16 -13.80
CA ASN A 460 9.10 14.79 -14.27
C ASN A 460 8.33 13.95 -13.24
N VAL A 461 8.61 14.12 -11.95
CA VAL A 461 7.89 13.45 -10.86
C VAL A 461 6.40 13.78 -10.89
N VAL A 462 6.05 15.08 -11.04
CA VAL A 462 4.64 15.52 -11.11
C VAL A 462 3.97 15.01 -12.38
N ASP A 463 4.67 15.04 -13.51
CA ASP A 463 4.17 14.54 -14.79
C ASP A 463 3.85 13.03 -14.67
N ILE A 464 4.77 12.24 -14.12
CA ILE A 464 4.59 10.79 -13.89
C ILE A 464 3.41 10.50 -12.96
N LEU A 465 3.28 11.27 -11.87
CA LEU A 465 2.15 11.12 -10.96
C LEU A 465 0.82 11.35 -11.68
N ASN A 466 0.73 12.43 -12.47
CA ASN A 466 -0.48 12.76 -13.22
C ASN A 466 -0.77 11.75 -14.35
N GLU A 467 0.25 11.17 -14.96
CA GLU A 467 0.08 10.06 -15.91
C GLU A 467 -0.51 8.82 -15.24
N GLU A 468 -0.03 8.45 -14.04
CA GLU A 468 -0.50 7.26 -13.32
C GLU A 468 -1.85 7.47 -12.60
N TYR A 469 -2.20 8.71 -12.27
CA TYR A 469 -3.47 9.06 -11.64
C TYR A 469 -4.17 10.21 -12.39
N PRO A 470 -4.69 9.98 -13.61
CA PRO A 470 -5.29 11.02 -14.46
C PRO A 470 -6.72 11.38 -14.08
N TYR A 471 -7.09 11.31 -12.80
CA TYR A 471 -8.43 11.54 -12.29
C TYR A 471 -8.45 12.67 -11.25
N PRO A 472 -9.62 13.22 -10.92
CA PRO A 472 -9.76 14.20 -9.85
C PRO A 472 -9.20 13.68 -8.52
N TYR A 473 -8.80 14.62 -7.66
CA TYR A 473 -8.33 14.37 -6.29
C TYR A 473 -6.92 13.75 -6.18
N CYS A 474 -6.12 13.86 -7.23
CA CYS A 474 -4.70 13.54 -7.21
C CYS A 474 -3.91 14.78 -6.81
N TYR A 475 -3.48 14.86 -5.56
CA TYR A 475 -2.72 15.98 -5.06
C TYR A 475 -1.31 15.57 -4.68
N ALA A 476 -0.34 16.36 -5.14
CA ALA A 476 1.07 16.18 -4.82
C ALA A 476 1.57 17.30 -3.90
N GLY A 477 2.39 16.94 -2.93
CA GLY A 477 3.05 17.87 -2.03
C GLY A 477 4.56 17.74 -2.03
N CYS A 478 5.26 18.84 -1.80
CA CYS A 478 6.71 18.88 -1.56
C CYS A 478 7.08 20.05 -0.67
N ASP A 479 8.35 20.10 -0.24
CA ASP A 479 8.88 21.24 0.52
C ASP A 479 8.81 22.55 -0.25
N VAL A 480 8.38 23.60 0.42
CA VAL A 480 8.36 24.96 -0.13
C VAL A 480 9.76 25.47 -0.52
N THR A 481 10.82 24.90 0.07
CA THR A 481 12.22 25.26 -0.23
C THR A 481 12.86 24.36 -1.28
N ALA A 482 12.17 23.30 -1.72
CA ALA A 482 12.70 22.38 -2.72
C ALA A 482 12.79 23.03 -4.11
N ARG A 483 13.79 22.64 -4.91
CA ARG A 483 13.88 23.02 -6.33
C ARG A 483 12.70 22.45 -7.09
N GLY A 484 12.01 23.25 -7.89
CA GLY A 484 10.85 22.80 -8.65
C GLY A 484 9.57 22.68 -7.81
N HIS A 485 9.53 23.25 -6.58
CA HIS A 485 8.32 23.27 -5.74
C HIS A 485 7.12 23.91 -6.45
N GLU A 486 7.37 24.84 -7.38
CA GLU A 486 6.33 25.52 -8.18
C GLU A 486 5.48 24.58 -9.04
N TYR A 487 5.93 23.34 -9.30
CA TYR A 487 5.14 22.35 -10.01
C TYR A 487 4.11 21.62 -9.12
N PHE A 488 4.21 21.78 -7.79
CA PHE A 488 3.36 21.07 -6.84
C PHE A 488 2.20 21.95 -6.35
N PRO A 489 0.96 21.41 -6.29
CA PRO A 489 -0.20 22.15 -5.80
C PRO A 489 -0.22 22.36 -4.29
N ILE A 490 0.58 21.60 -3.53
CA ILE A 490 0.67 21.68 -2.08
C ILE A 490 2.13 21.85 -1.66
N HIS A 491 2.37 22.85 -0.81
CA HIS A 491 3.70 23.13 -0.29
C HIS A 491 3.80 22.78 1.19
N PHE A 492 4.78 21.96 1.53
CA PHE A 492 5.10 21.68 2.92
C PHE A 492 5.96 22.78 3.50
N THR A 493 5.60 23.18 4.71
CA THR A 493 6.35 24.16 5.48
C THR A 493 6.91 23.51 6.74
N HIS A 494 8.02 24.03 7.23
CA HIS A 494 8.51 23.73 8.56
C HIS A 494 8.22 24.88 9.51
N PRO A 495 7.86 24.61 10.77
CA PRO A 495 7.93 25.64 11.80
C PRO A 495 9.39 26.11 11.88
N ILE A 496 9.61 27.41 11.90
CA ILE A 496 10.97 27.94 11.93
C ILE A 496 11.65 27.48 13.21
N ASN A 497 12.67 26.62 13.06
CA ASN A 497 13.46 26.11 14.17
C ASN A 497 14.21 27.23 14.87
N GLY A 498 14.00 27.36 16.19
CA GLY A 498 14.93 27.99 17.13
C GLY A 498 15.04 29.51 17.13
N GLY A 499 14.27 30.23 16.35
CA GLY A 499 14.41 31.70 16.24
C GLY A 499 13.23 32.53 16.71
N GLY A 500 12.17 31.92 17.24
CA GLY A 500 10.99 32.67 17.71
C GLY A 500 10.23 33.44 16.63
N GLY A 501 10.55 33.19 15.35
CA GLY A 501 9.84 33.75 14.22
C GLY A 501 8.54 33.00 13.97
N ALA A 502 7.42 33.66 14.22
CA ALA A 502 6.15 33.16 13.71
C ALA A 502 6.25 32.98 12.19
N PHE A 503 5.72 31.87 11.68
CA PHE A 503 5.56 31.66 10.25
C PHE A 503 4.79 32.84 9.66
N ASN A 504 5.42 33.63 8.78
CA ASN A 504 4.79 34.79 8.21
C ASN A 504 3.78 34.39 7.14
N THR A 505 2.52 34.26 7.55
CA THR A 505 1.41 33.94 6.64
C THR A 505 1.10 35.03 5.62
N GLU A 506 1.57 36.25 5.82
CA GLU A 506 1.33 37.38 4.90
C GLU A 506 2.12 37.25 3.59
N SER A 507 3.21 36.48 3.61
CA SER A 507 4.04 36.23 2.41
C SER A 507 3.58 35.00 1.59
N LEU A 508 2.53 34.28 2.02
CA LEU A 508 2.05 33.10 1.33
C LEU A 508 1.19 33.45 0.12
N ASP A 509 1.37 32.70 -0.96
CA ASP A 509 0.44 32.77 -2.10
C ASP A 509 -0.93 32.21 -1.68
N PRO A 510 -2.01 33.00 -1.72
CA PRO A 510 -3.34 32.55 -1.30
C PRO A 510 -3.94 31.46 -2.18
N LYS A 511 -3.33 31.16 -3.33
CA LYS A 511 -3.75 30.10 -4.25
C LYS A 511 -3.13 28.75 -3.91
N ILE A 512 -2.02 28.74 -3.17
CA ILE A 512 -1.29 27.52 -2.79
C ILE A 512 -1.80 27.04 -1.43
N SER A 513 -1.97 25.75 -1.28
CA SER A 513 -2.26 25.15 0.02
C SER A 513 -0.96 24.78 0.73
N TYR A 514 -0.86 25.20 1.97
CA TYR A 514 0.32 24.95 2.80
C TYR A 514 -0.02 23.97 3.91
N TYR A 515 0.89 23.05 4.15
CA TYR A 515 0.77 22.03 5.20
C TYR A 515 2.10 21.86 5.94
N THR A 516 2.08 21.94 7.26
CA THR A 516 3.26 21.64 8.07
C THR A 516 3.36 20.14 8.25
N ARG A 517 4.28 19.49 7.52
CA ARG A 517 4.42 18.02 7.51
C ARG A 517 5.16 17.47 8.72
N GLU A 518 6.00 18.28 9.33
CA GLU A 518 6.82 17.93 10.49
C GLU A 518 6.86 19.12 11.46
N TRP A 519 6.66 18.84 12.74
CA TRP A 519 6.75 19.82 13.81
C TRP A 519 7.06 19.11 15.12
N GLY A 520 7.69 19.81 16.06
CA GLY A 520 8.06 19.21 17.35
C GLY A 520 9.27 18.29 17.29
N ASP A 521 10.14 18.50 16.32
CA ASP A 521 11.41 17.79 16.17
C ASP A 521 12.34 18.15 17.34
N ASN A 522 12.06 17.63 18.50
CA ASN A 522 12.99 17.66 19.61
C ASN A 522 13.81 16.38 19.55
N VAL A 523 15.01 16.50 19.05
CA VAL A 523 16.01 15.43 19.15
C VAL A 523 16.48 15.40 20.61
N TRP A 524 16.26 14.29 21.26
CA TRP A 524 16.74 14.04 22.62
C TRP A 524 18.18 13.53 22.61
#